data_286d09195a187bcf2f95b89079e1d6ec
#
_entry.id   286d09195a187bcf2f95b89079e1d6ec
#
_cell.length_a   1.000
_cell.length_b   1.000
_cell.length_c   1.000
_cell.angle_alpha   90.00
_cell.angle_beta   90.00
_cell.angle_gamma   90.00
#
_symmetry.space_group_name_H-M   'P 1'
#
loop_
_entity.id
_entity.type
_entity.pdbx_description
1 polymer ?
#
loop_
_entity_poly.entity_id
_entity_poly.type
_entity_poly.pdbx_seq_one_letter_code
_entity_poly.pdbx_strand_id
1 'polypeptide(L)'
;DDRNSAKFVPLSVVTNDAPRHVKHPRINWQDLVIYEAHVKGLTWANPEIPEEERGTYKALGHQSTIDYLKKIGVNAIELLPIHEHATEPAIWARGRRNHWGYNAIAFSTPHRGYASTSDPISELQEAVDRLHENGIEVILDVVYNHTAEGGPGGPHITFKGIDNRNWYRHGGTSHYIDNTGCGNTFSAGKPHGVRLVIDSLRWWSQVIGVDGFRFDLAPALNRTGNMIDSALFAAIAADPVLRQMKLIAEPWDISRYSLGEFQYPWREWNDYYRDAVRQFWLGDIARGYGEGVSALASSISGSSNIFYFRGPTSSVNFITAHDGFTMNDLVNYHQKNNLANGEDNRDGNNTNRSWNVGVEGPTDDPKILQIRQSLQKSLMATLLLSSGVPMITMGDEVGRTQFGSNNAFTLPIDLNKENWNGVSAWNGGWTLDWEPNEANQDLQNAFMELIRIRQTTLSRSQYLATTCRFLSSSLSRISRFQ
;
A
#
# COMPACT_ATOMS: atom_id res chain seq x y z
N ASP A 1 36.84 0.49 11.95
CA ASP A 1 37.32 -0.34 10.87
C ASP A 1 37.89 0.57 9.78
N ASP A 2 39.19 0.45 9.49
CA ASP A 2 39.91 1.31 8.55
C ASP A 2 39.78 0.84 7.09
N ARG A 3 38.95 -0.15 6.82
CA ARG A 3 38.72 -0.67 5.47
C ARG A 3 37.86 0.30 4.66
N ASN A 4 38.30 0.59 3.45
CA ASN A 4 37.55 1.42 2.52
C ASN A 4 36.29 0.70 2.05
N SER A 5 35.11 1.19 2.42
CA SER A 5 33.82 0.63 2.07
C SER A 5 33.32 1.05 0.67
N ALA A 6 34.01 1.96 -0.03
CA ALA A 6 33.55 2.53 -1.31
C ALA A 6 33.28 1.48 -2.41
N LYS A 7 33.90 0.29 -2.30
CA LYS A 7 33.67 -0.82 -3.25
C LYS A 7 32.38 -1.63 -2.95
N PHE A 8 31.77 -1.40 -1.80
CA PHE A 8 30.68 -2.22 -1.26
C PHE A 8 29.39 -1.42 -1.03
N VAL A 9 29.42 -0.12 -1.27
CA VAL A 9 28.26 0.78 -1.14
C VAL A 9 27.90 1.40 -2.49
N PRO A 10 26.63 1.67 -2.76
CA PRO A 10 26.23 2.43 -3.94
C PRO A 10 26.91 3.79 -3.96
N LEU A 11 27.42 4.20 -5.11
CA LEU A 11 27.96 5.54 -5.29
C LEU A 11 26.84 6.52 -5.59
N SER A 12 26.87 7.68 -4.93
CA SER A 12 25.96 8.77 -5.23
C SER A 12 26.36 9.45 -6.55
N VAL A 13 25.38 9.81 -7.35
CA VAL A 13 25.54 10.59 -8.58
C VAL A 13 25.02 12.01 -8.31
N VAL A 14 25.81 13.01 -8.67
CA VAL A 14 25.37 14.40 -8.65
C VAL A 14 24.41 14.62 -9.81
N THR A 15 23.17 14.99 -9.51
CA THR A 15 22.12 15.28 -10.48
C THR A 15 21.81 16.76 -10.49
N ASN A 16 21.26 17.27 -11.59
CA ASN A 16 20.81 18.66 -11.70
C ASN A 16 19.28 18.70 -11.65
N ASP A 17 18.72 18.35 -10.49
CA ASP A 17 17.29 18.19 -10.30
C ASP A 17 16.64 19.53 -9.98
N ALA A 18 16.18 20.25 -11.01
CA ALA A 18 15.39 21.45 -10.82
C ALA A 18 13.89 21.13 -10.68
N PRO A 19 13.15 21.87 -9.84
CA PRO A 19 11.70 21.82 -9.85
C PRO A 19 11.15 22.09 -11.25
N ARG A 20 10.19 21.28 -11.68
CA ARG A 20 9.55 21.38 -13.00
C ARG A 20 8.08 21.76 -12.88
N HIS A 21 7.51 22.27 -13.96
CA HIS A 21 6.09 22.53 -14.02
C HIS A 21 5.35 21.23 -14.35
N VAL A 22 4.56 20.71 -13.40
CA VAL A 22 3.78 19.49 -13.55
C VAL A 22 2.30 19.83 -13.68
N LYS A 23 1.64 19.21 -14.65
CA LYS A 23 0.19 19.35 -14.83
C LYS A 23 -0.52 18.21 -14.11
N HIS A 24 -0.87 18.44 -12.84
CA HIS A 24 -1.58 17.44 -12.01
C HIS A 24 -3.04 17.28 -12.44
N PRO A 25 -3.62 16.07 -12.44
CA PRO A 25 -5.04 15.82 -12.69
C PRO A 25 -5.97 16.46 -11.65
N ARG A 26 -5.56 16.53 -10.39
CA ARG A 26 -6.29 17.12 -9.25
C ARG A 26 -7.67 16.51 -9.01
N ILE A 27 -7.72 15.19 -8.90
CA ILE A 27 -8.95 14.43 -8.66
C ILE A 27 -9.42 14.67 -7.22
N ASN A 28 -10.70 14.93 -7.02
CA ASN A 28 -11.26 15.07 -5.68
C ASN A 28 -11.27 13.72 -4.95
N TRP A 29 -11.09 13.74 -3.63
CA TRP A 29 -11.08 12.54 -2.81
C TRP A 29 -12.32 11.64 -2.98
N GLN A 30 -13.50 12.22 -3.16
CA GLN A 30 -14.75 11.49 -3.38
C GLN A 30 -14.81 10.74 -4.71
N ASP A 31 -14.07 11.22 -5.70
CA ASP A 31 -14.01 10.66 -7.07
C ASP A 31 -12.83 9.70 -7.24
N LEU A 32 -11.97 9.60 -6.23
CA LEU A 32 -10.75 8.82 -6.26
C LEU A 32 -11.06 7.32 -6.11
N VAL A 33 -10.40 6.52 -6.94
CA VAL A 33 -10.31 5.06 -6.85
C VAL A 33 -8.85 4.71 -6.93
N ILE A 34 -8.27 4.28 -5.80
CA ILE A 34 -6.84 4.02 -5.67
C ILE A 34 -6.54 2.56 -6.06
N TYR A 35 -5.47 2.35 -6.80
CA TYR A 35 -4.92 1.05 -7.14
C TYR A 35 -3.52 0.90 -6.55
N GLU A 36 -3.40 0.15 -5.47
CA GLU A 36 -2.12 -0.17 -4.85
C GLU A 36 -1.35 -1.14 -5.74
N ALA A 37 -0.15 -0.79 -6.18
CA ALA A 37 0.61 -1.59 -7.13
C ALA A 37 2.12 -1.52 -6.88
N HIS A 38 2.79 -2.61 -7.26
CA HIS A 38 4.25 -2.68 -7.28
C HIS A 38 4.76 -2.39 -8.69
N VAL A 39 5.72 -1.48 -8.86
CA VAL A 39 6.25 -1.10 -10.18
C VAL A 39 6.61 -2.33 -11.02
N LYS A 40 7.39 -3.23 -10.46
CA LYS A 40 7.80 -4.45 -11.17
C LYS A 40 6.63 -5.42 -11.36
N GLY A 41 5.84 -5.65 -10.33
CA GLY A 41 4.73 -6.61 -10.35
C GLY A 41 3.63 -6.25 -11.36
N LEU A 42 3.37 -4.96 -11.54
CA LEU A 42 2.31 -4.50 -12.42
C LEU A 42 2.56 -4.88 -13.89
N THR A 43 3.79 -4.75 -14.38
CA THR A 43 4.08 -4.81 -15.81
C THR A 43 4.98 -5.98 -16.24
N TRP A 44 5.51 -6.76 -15.28
CA TRP A 44 6.47 -7.84 -15.56
C TRP A 44 5.95 -8.88 -16.54
N ALA A 45 4.68 -9.25 -16.44
CA ALA A 45 4.05 -10.25 -17.29
C ALA A 45 3.28 -9.66 -18.47
N ASN A 46 3.38 -8.34 -18.72
CA ASN A 46 2.66 -7.71 -19.83
C ASN A 46 3.28 -8.10 -21.18
N PRO A 47 2.56 -8.84 -22.05
CA PRO A 47 3.11 -9.30 -23.32
C PRO A 47 3.31 -8.18 -24.35
N GLU A 48 2.62 -7.05 -24.20
CA GLU A 48 2.71 -5.91 -25.12
C GLU A 48 3.93 -5.00 -24.87
N ILE A 49 4.64 -5.22 -23.76
CA ILE A 49 5.83 -4.44 -23.39
C ILE A 49 7.09 -5.22 -23.81
N PRO A 50 8.09 -4.57 -24.42
CA PRO A 50 9.40 -5.18 -24.68
C PRO A 50 10.00 -5.79 -23.41
N GLU A 51 10.58 -6.98 -23.51
CA GLU A 51 11.04 -7.75 -22.35
C GLU A 51 12.02 -6.96 -21.48
N GLU A 52 12.93 -6.20 -22.09
CA GLU A 52 13.92 -5.36 -21.41
C GLU A 52 13.32 -4.15 -20.65
N GLU A 53 12.10 -3.77 -20.99
CA GLU A 53 11.38 -2.66 -20.33
C GLU A 53 10.39 -3.14 -19.26
N ARG A 54 10.06 -4.43 -19.23
CA ARG A 54 9.09 -4.98 -18.27
C ARG A 54 9.53 -4.79 -16.83
N GLY A 55 8.60 -4.38 -15.98
CA GLY A 55 8.85 -4.17 -14.56
C GLY A 55 9.67 -2.93 -14.25
N THR A 56 9.70 -1.95 -15.15
CA THR A 56 10.45 -0.69 -14.99
C THR A 56 9.52 0.52 -14.94
N TYR A 57 10.07 1.70 -14.63
CA TYR A 57 9.34 2.96 -14.69
C TYR A 57 8.85 3.25 -16.12
N LYS A 58 9.63 2.90 -17.13
CA LYS A 58 9.22 3.06 -18.53
C LYS A 58 7.97 2.24 -18.85
N ALA A 59 7.92 1.01 -18.35
CA ALA A 59 6.75 0.15 -18.48
C ALA A 59 5.52 0.68 -17.74
N LEU A 60 5.70 1.34 -16.60
CA LEU A 60 4.61 2.00 -15.87
C LEU A 60 3.92 3.06 -16.74
N GLY A 61 4.69 3.86 -17.51
CA GLY A 61 4.20 4.83 -18.49
C GLY A 61 3.84 4.25 -19.86
N HIS A 62 3.96 2.94 -20.08
CA HIS A 62 3.64 2.33 -21.38
C HIS A 62 2.12 2.42 -21.67
N GLN A 63 1.77 2.56 -22.97
CA GLN A 63 0.38 2.77 -23.36
C GLN A 63 -0.53 1.62 -22.92
N SER A 64 -0.09 0.37 -23.03
CA SER A 64 -0.88 -0.79 -22.59
C SER A 64 -1.16 -0.79 -21.09
N THR A 65 -0.21 -0.32 -20.27
CA THR A 65 -0.41 -0.16 -18.82
C THR A 65 -1.45 0.92 -18.53
N ILE A 66 -1.34 2.05 -19.20
CA ILE A 66 -2.30 3.17 -19.06
C ILE A 66 -3.70 2.73 -19.52
N ASP A 67 -3.80 2.06 -20.65
CA ASP A 67 -5.08 1.57 -21.20
C ASP A 67 -5.72 0.54 -20.25
N TYR A 68 -4.91 -0.33 -19.63
CA TYR A 68 -5.40 -1.26 -18.62
C TYR A 68 -5.99 -0.52 -17.41
N LEU A 69 -5.25 0.42 -16.82
CA LEU A 69 -5.72 1.20 -15.66
C LEU A 69 -7.01 1.98 -15.98
N LYS A 70 -7.08 2.58 -17.17
CA LYS A 70 -8.31 3.25 -17.66
C LYS A 70 -9.45 2.27 -17.89
N LYS A 71 -9.16 1.09 -18.47
CA LYS A 71 -10.16 0.04 -18.71
C LYS A 71 -10.80 -0.41 -17.40
N ILE A 72 -10.02 -0.67 -16.37
CA ILE A 72 -10.54 -1.06 -15.05
C ILE A 72 -11.17 0.11 -14.29
N GLY A 73 -10.98 1.34 -14.73
CA GLY A 73 -11.65 2.54 -14.19
C GLY A 73 -10.99 3.16 -12.98
N VAL A 74 -9.76 2.79 -12.63
CA VAL A 74 -8.99 3.44 -11.56
C VAL A 74 -8.41 4.77 -12.06
N ASN A 75 -8.23 5.73 -11.16
CA ASN A 75 -7.76 7.06 -11.48
C ASN A 75 -6.64 7.57 -10.56
N ALA A 76 -6.17 6.72 -9.67
CA ALA A 76 -4.92 6.94 -8.93
C ALA A 76 -4.20 5.60 -8.77
N ILE A 77 -2.87 5.63 -8.90
CA ILE A 77 -2.00 4.51 -8.57
C ILE A 77 -1.22 4.85 -7.30
N GLU A 78 -1.27 3.98 -6.30
CA GLU A 78 -0.42 4.04 -5.11
C GLU A 78 0.70 3.03 -5.29
N LEU A 79 1.92 3.54 -5.48
CA LEU A 79 3.09 2.69 -5.72
C LEU A 79 3.71 2.28 -4.40
N LEU A 80 3.93 0.97 -4.21
CA LEU A 80 4.77 0.46 -3.14
C LEU A 80 6.13 1.17 -3.19
N PRO A 81 6.92 1.15 -2.09
CA PRO A 81 8.09 2.01 -1.97
C PRO A 81 9.04 1.94 -3.15
N ILE A 82 9.29 3.11 -3.73
CA ILE A 82 10.26 3.30 -4.82
C ILE A 82 11.49 4.10 -4.39
N HIS A 83 11.62 4.41 -3.10
CA HIS A 83 12.88 4.90 -2.56
C HIS A 83 14.00 3.90 -2.86
N GLU A 84 15.23 4.36 -3.06
CA GLU A 84 16.37 3.45 -3.16
C GLU A 84 16.45 2.63 -1.86
N HIS A 85 16.38 1.32 -2.00
CA HIS A 85 16.29 0.38 -0.88
C HIS A 85 17.29 -0.78 -1.04
N ALA A 86 17.56 -1.47 0.04
CA ALA A 86 18.46 -2.60 0.06
C ALA A 86 17.75 -3.87 0.53
N THR A 87 18.25 -5.01 0.11
CA THR A 87 17.87 -6.29 0.68
C THR A 87 18.59 -6.49 2.01
N GLU A 88 17.88 -6.91 3.04
CA GLU A 88 18.43 -7.24 4.34
C GLU A 88 19.47 -8.36 4.22
N PRO A 89 20.59 -8.28 4.96
CA PRO A 89 21.64 -9.31 4.89
C PRO A 89 21.14 -10.73 5.17
N ALA A 90 20.17 -10.88 6.09
CA ALA A 90 19.57 -12.18 6.41
C ALA A 90 18.72 -12.74 5.26
N ILE A 91 18.01 -11.87 4.54
CA ILE A 91 17.21 -12.25 3.35
C ILE A 91 18.15 -12.64 2.21
N TRP A 92 19.20 -11.84 1.95
CA TRP A 92 20.20 -12.13 0.94
C TRP A 92 20.92 -13.46 1.19
N ALA A 93 21.28 -13.74 2.45
CA ALA A 93 21.93 -15.00 2.83
C ALA A 93 21.06 -16.24 2.57
N ARG A 94 19.75 -16.07 2.48
CA ARG A 94 18.78 -17.12 2.12
C ARG A 94 18.57 -17.25 0.60
N GLY A 95 19.33 -16.53 -0.23
CA GLY A 95 19.15 -16.51 -1.69
C GLY A 95 17.90 -15.76 -2.15
N ARG A 96 17.41 -14.82 -1.33
CA ARG A 96 16.22 -14.02 -1.59
C ARG A 96 16.56 -12.53 -1.62
N ARG A 97 15.66 -11.71 -2.15
CA ARG A 97 15.76 -10.25 -2.15
C ARG A 97 14.47 -9.63 -1.62
N ASN A 98 14.59 -8.44 -1.06
CA ASN A 98 13.45 -7.62 -0.70
C ASN A 98 12.69 -7.24 -1.98
N HIS A 99 11.37 -7.43 -1.97
CA HIS A 99 10.51 -7.13 -3.10
C HIS A 99 9.67 -5.88 -2.87
N TRP A 100 9.13 -5.71 -1.67
CA TRP A 100 8.23 -4.60 -1.40
C TRP A 100 8.90 -3.23 -1.36
N GLY A 101 10.18 -3.18 -0.96
CA GLY A 101 10.93 -1.92 -0.88
C GLY A 101 10.90 -1.20 0.47
N TYR A 102 10.27 -1.76 1.50
CA TYR A 102 10.23 -1.16 2.86
C TYR A 102 11.56 -1.31 3.60
N ASN A 103 12.66 -0.96 2.97
CA ASN A 103 14.00 -1.02 3.55
C ASN A 103 14.91 0.06 2.92
N ALA A 104 14.48 1.33 3.04
CA ALA A 104 15.08 2.47 2.37
C ALA A 104 16.51 2.76 2.84
N ILE A 105 17.38 3.16 1.89
CA ILE A 105 18.74 3.67 2.14
C ILE A 105 18.90 5.13 1.73
N ALA A 106 18.04 5.64 0.85
CA ALA A 106 18.04 7.03 0.42
C ALA A 106 16.60 7.50 0.17
N PHE A 107 16.24 8.67 0.72
CA PHE A 107 14.85 9.16 0.71
C PHE A 107 14.47 9.98 -0.53
N SER A 108 15.44 10.51 -1.28
CA SER A 108 15.18 11.34 -2.47
C SER A 108 15.82 10.72 -3.73
N THR A 109 15.76 9.40 -3.84
CA THR A 109 16.37 8.68 -4.96
C THR A 109 15.44 7.55 -5.39
N PRO A 110 14.99 7.50 -6.65
CA PRO A 110 14.24 6.39 -7.19
C PRO A 110 15.08 5.11 -7.20
N HIS A 111 14.46 3.99 -6.85
CA HIS A 111 15.15 2.70 -6.85
C HIS A 111 15.64 2.34 -8.28
N ARG A 112 16.96 2.26 -8.42
CA ARG A 112 17.62 2.01 -9.70
C ARG A 112 17.23 0.66 -10.33
N GLY A 113 16.86 -0.31 -9.52
CA GLY A 113 16.40 -1.63 -9.99
C GLY A 113 15.05 -1.63 -10.71
N TYR A 114 14.36 -0.48 -10.75
CA TYR A 114 13.13 -0.27 -11.52
C TYR A 114 13.34 0.62 -12.77
N ALA A 115 14.58 0.92 -13.15
CA ALA A 115 14.87 1.65 -14.37
C ALA A 115 15.38 0.71 -15.47
N SER A 116 15.00 0.96 -16.71
CA SER A 116 15.51 0.29 -17.91
C SER A 116 16.79 0.95 -18.43
N THR A 117 17.04 2.20 -18.04
CA THR A 117 18.22 2.98 -18.44
C THR A 117 19.08 3.36 -17.22
N SER A 118 20.15 4.10 -17.45
CA SER A 118 20.99 4.66 -16.38
C SER A 118 20.40 5.93 -15.72
N ASP A 119 19.24 6.42 -16.20
CA ASP A 119 18.57 7.62 -15.69
C ASP A 119 17.17 7.30 -15.15
N PRO A 120 17.07 6.78 -13.92
CA PRO A 120 15.79 6.45 -13.29
C PRO A 120 14.89 7.68 -13.05
N ILE A 121 15.49 8.87 -12.93
CA ILE A 121 14.74 10.11 -12.68
C ILE A 121 13.94 10.47 -13.92
N SER A 122 14.59 10.56 -15.08
CA SER A 122 13.92 10.89 -16.34
C SER A 122 12.86 9.85 -16.73
N GLU A 123 13.14 8.55 -16.54
CA GLU A 123 12.15 7.50 -16.81
C GLU A 123 10.91 7.64 -15.93
N LEU A 124 11.10 7.90 -14.63
CA LEU A 124 9.97 8.05 -13.71
C LEU A 124 9.19 9.34 -14.00
N GLN A 125 9.86 10.44 -14.32
CA GLN A 125 9.22 11.69 -14.73
C GLN A 125 8.33 11.49 -15.96
N GLU A 126 8.84 10.81 -16.98
CA GLU A 126 8.07 10.50 -18.19
C GLU A 126 6.85 9.62 -17.88
N ALA A 127 7.02 8.59 -17.03
CA ALA A 127 5.92 7.74 -16.62
C ALA A 127 4.82 8.53 -15.89
N VAL A 128 5.19 9.39 -14.94
CA VAL A 128 4.25 10.25 -14.21
C VAL A 128 3.52 11.21 -15.16
N ASP A 129 4.24 11.86 -16.08
CA ASP A 129 3.63 12.77 -17.05
C ASP A 129 2.60 12.06 -17.93
N ARG A 130 2.93 10.86 -18.43
CA ARG A 130 2.00 10.07 -19.24
C ARG A 130 0.77 9.60 -18.47
N LEU A 131 0.92 9.23 -17.20
CA LEU A 131 -0.21 8.91 -16.32
C LEU A 131 -1.10 10.14 -16.12
N HIS A 132 -0.52 11.31 -15.83
CA HIS A 132 -1.24 12.57 -15.68
C HIS A 132 -2.01 12.99 -16.94
N GLU A 133 -1.38 12.87 -18.13
CA GLU A 133 -2.03 13.14 -19.42
C GLU A 133 -3.28 12.27 -19.63
N ASN A 134 -3.33 11.12 -18.98
CA ASN A 134 -4.45 10.18 -19.02
C ASN A 134 -5.39 10.27 -17.81
N GLY A 135 -5.21 11.28 -16.94
CA GLY A 135 -6.09 11.53 -15.81
C GLY A 135 -5.87 10.56 -14.63
N ILE A 136 -4.67 10.01 -14.48
CA ILE A 136 -4.30 9.10 -13.40
C ILE A 136 -3.29 9.81 -12.49
N GLU A 137 -3.62 9.94 -11.20
CA GLU A 137 -2.72 10.47 -10.18
C GLU A 137 -1.73 9.41 -9.69
N VAL A 138 -0.58 9.85 -9.21
CA VAL A 138 0.47 9.00 -8.65
C VAL A 138 0.69 9.32 -7.18
N ILE A 139 0.48 8.34 -6.32
CA ILE A 139 0.72 8.41 -4.87
C ILE A 139 1.91 7.50 -4.57
N LEU A 140 2.84 7.95 -3.74
CA LEU A 140 3.97 7.12 -3.32
C LEU A 140 3.79 6.64 -1.89
N ASP A 141 4.04 5.36 -1.68
CA ASP A 141 4.25 4.82 -0.35
C ASP A 141 5.67 5.18 0.12
N VAL A 142 5.77 5.95 1.21
CA VAL A 142 7.03 6.51 1.69
C VAL A 142 7.41 5.99 3.05
N VAL A 143 8.66 5.51 3.15
CA VAL A 143 9.21 4.91 4.35
C VAL A 143 10.23 5.85 4.98
N TYR A 144 9.78 6.68 5.92
CA TYR A 144 10.65 7.58 6.69
C TYR A 144 10.81 7.16 8.15
N ASN A 145 10.10 6.14 8.58
CA ASN A 145 10.08 5.71 9.97
C ASN A 145 11.31 4.88 10.36
N HIS A 146 11.96 4.22 9.42
CA HIS A 146 13.18 3.43 9.61
C HIS A 146 14.07 3.42 8.37
N THR A 147 15.23 2.80 8.47
CA THR A 147 16.16 2.61 7.34
C THR A 147 16.72 1.19 7.33
N ALA A 148 17.32 0.82 6.20
CA ALA A 148 18.00 -0.46 5.98
C ALA A 148 19.22 -0.69 6.89
N GLU A 149 19.59 0.28 7.71
CA GLU A 149 20.72 0.15 8.63
C GLU A 149 20.41 -0.73 9.87
N GLY A 150 19.12 -1.12 10.08
CA GLY A 150 18.70 -2.05 11.13
C GLY A 150 19.14 -1.65 12.54
N GLY A 151 19.23 -2.61 13.46
CA GLY A 151 19.64 -2.40 14.86
C GLY A 151 21.13 -2.13 15.05
N PRO A 152 21.65 -2.21 16.30
CA PRO A 152 23.05 -1.88 16.61
C PRO A 152 24.10 -2.65 15.82
N GLY A 153 23.82 -3.92 15.50
CA GLY A 153 24.68 -4.78 14.68
C GLY A 153 24.46 -4.69 13.17
N GLY A 154 23.54 -3.83 12.73
CA GLY A 154 23.25 -3.66 11.29
C GLY A 154 24.32 -2.84 10.55
N PRO A 155 24.23 -2.80 9.22
CA PRO A 155 25.22 -2.13 8.37
C PRO A 155 25.28 -0.63 8.63
N HIS A 156 26.40 0.00 8.29
CA HIS A 156 26.61 1.44 8.28
C HIS A 156 26.65 1.89 6.81
N ILE A 157 25.54 2.35 6.28
CA ILE A 157 25.40 2.68 4.86
C ILE A 157 25.34 4.20 4.67
N THR A 158 24.52 4.88 5.50
CA THR A 158 24.22 6.31 5.37
C THR A 158 24.30 7.01 6.74
N PHE A 159 23.21 7.06 7.48
CA PHE A 159 23.02 7.90 8.67
C PHE A 159 23.82 7.45 9.89
N LYS A 160 24.02 6.15 10.09
CA LYS A 160 24.85 5.63 11.20
C LYS A 160 26.28 6.13 11.11
N GLY A 161 26.84 6.19 9.90
CA GLY A 161 28.20 6.64 9.67
C GLY A 161 28.39 8.14 9.84
N ILE A 162 27.31 8.94 9.67
CA ILE A 162 27.36 10.40 9.77
C ILE A 162 27.16 10.86 11.20
N ASP A 163 26.02 10.54 11.81
CA ASP A 163 25.69 10.91 13.18
C ASP A 163 24.58 10.00 13.73
N ASN A 164 24.94 8.77 14.05
CA ASN A 164 24.02 7.76 14.54
C ASN A 164 23.09 8.26 15.65
N ARG A 165 23.62 9.06 16.58
CA ARG A 165 22.89 9.49 17.77
C ARG A 165 21.79 10.51 17.48
N ASN A 166 21.95 11.26 16.44
CA ASN A 166 20.96 12.25 16.06
C ASN A 166 19.95 11.74 15.04
N TRP A 167 20.36 10.85 14.14
CA TRP A 167 19.46 10.32 13.10
C TRP A 167 18.52 9.22 13.60
N TYR A 168 18.90 8.50 14.66
CA TYR A 168 18.05 7.45 15.23
C TYR A 168 17.57 7.77 16.62
N ARG A 169 16.48 7.13 17.03
CA ARG A 169 15.93 7.24 18.38
C ARG A 169 16.65 6.26 19.28
N HIS A 170 17.13 6.76 20.43
CA HIS A 170 17.85 5.98 21.42
C HIS A 170 17.18 6.05 22.79
N GLY A 171 17.13 4.91 23.49
CA GLY A 171 16.80 4.78 24.90
C GLY A 171 18.07 4.63 25.73
N GLY A 172 18.51 5.71 26.41
CA GLY A 172 19.77 5.70 27.14
C GLY A 172 20.99 5.79 26.20
N THR A 173 22.08 5.07 26.53
CA THR A 173 23.38 5.26 25.86
C THR A 173 23.65 4.34 24.68
N SER A 174 22.99 3.19 24.60
CA SER A 174 23.36 2.16 23.61
C SER A 174 22.22 1.41 22.93
N HIS A 175 20.97 1.66 23.31
CA HIS A 175 19.83 0.93 22.76
C HIS A 175 19.05 1.79 21.79
N TYR A 176 18.78 1.27 20.59
CA TYR A 176 17.78 1.86 19.70
C TYR A 176 16.39 1.68 20.28
N ILE A 177 15.56 2.72 20.17
CA ILE A 177 14.12 2.57 20.31
C ILE A 177 13.63 2.05 18.97
N ASP A 178 13.01 0.87 18.97
CA ASP A 178 12.41 0.28 17.78
C ASP A 178 10.89 0.31 17.91
N ASN A 179 10.27 1.24 17.21
CA ASN A 179 8.81 1.34 17.06
C ASN A 179 8.32 0.77 15.71
N THR A 180 9.24 0.20 14.93
CA THR A 180 8.97 -0.19 13.53
C THR A 180 9.04 -1.70 13.32
N GLY A 181 9.71 -2.43 14.21
CA GLY A 181 10.01 -3.85 14.03
C GLY A 181 11.22 -4.13 13.12
N CYS A 182 11.86 -3.06 12.60
CA CYS A 182 12.98 -3.15 11.66
C CYS A 182 14.35 -2.90 12.32
N GLY A 183 14.38 -2.82 13.66
CA GLY A 183 15.61 -2.66 14.44
C GLY A 183 16.02 -1.21 14.71
N ASN A 184 15.40 -0.22 14.09
CA ASN A 184 15.63 1.20 14.36
C ASN A 184 14.35 2.02 14.14
N THR A 185 14.31 3.21 14.75
CA THR A 185 13.33 4.24 14.43
C THR A 185 14.08 5.52 14.06
N PHE A 186 13.79 6.06 12.90
CA PHE A 186 14.39 7.32 12.43
C PHE A 186 13.86 8.52 13.23
N SER A 187 14.73 9.47 13.56
CA SER A 187 14.40 10.64 14.39
C SER A 187 13.73 11.76 13.58
N ALA A 188 12.59 11.47 12.95
CA ALA A 188 11.84 12.41 12.11
C ALA A 188 11.34 13.67 12.86
N GLY A 189 11.25 13.63 14.19
CA GLY A 189 10.80 14.78 15.01
C GLY A 189 11.92 15.78 15.37
N LYS A 190 13.20 15.46 15.13
CA LYS A 190 14.29 16.41 15.34
C LYS A 190 14.43 17.37 14.15
N PRO A 191 14.95 18.61 14.36
CA PRO A 191 14.99 19.64 13.31
C PRO A 191 15.63 19.19 11.98
N HIS A 192 16.75 18.47 12.05
CA HIS A 192 17.42 17.92 10.86
C HIS A 192 16.61 16.79 10.20
N GLY A 193 15.95 15.93 11.00
CA GLY A 193 15.06 14.89 10.50
C GLY A 193 13.82 15.48 9.81
N VAL A 194 13.17 16.47 10.45
CA VAL A 194 12.07 17.21 9.84
C VAL A 194 12.50 17.82 8.51
N ARG A 195 13.64 18.51 8.49
CA ARG A 195 14.13 19.16 7.26
C ARG A 195 14.38 18.12 6.16
N LEU A 196 15.08 17.02 6.47
CA LEU A 196 15.39 15.99 5.48
C LEU A 196 14.12 15.40 4.86
N VAL A 197 13.11 15.10 5.68
CA VAL A 197 11.83 14.54 5.19
C VAL A 197 11.07 15.56 4.36
N ILE A 198 10.99 16.82 4.78
CA ILE A 198 10.35 17.90 4.01
C ILE A 198 11.06 18.13 2.67
N ASP A 199 12.39 18.17 2.67
CA ASP A 199 13.16 18.34 1.43
C ASP A 199 12.95 17.15 0.48
N SER A 200 12.87 15.93 1.01
CA SER A 200 12.55 14.73 0.24
C SER A 200 11.14 14.76 -0.35
N LEU A 201 10.12 15.05 0.45
CA LEU A 201 8.73 15.14 -0.02
C LEU A 201 8.57 16.23 -1.10
N ARG A 202 9.23 17.38 -0.93
CA ARG A 202 9.27 18.42 -1.95
C ARG A 202 9.95 17.96 -3.23
N TRP A 203 11.05 17.22 -3.12
CA TRP A 203 11.74 16.66 -4.27
C TRP A 203 10.81 15.73 -5.07
N TRP A 204 10.14 14.78 -4.40
CA TRP A 204 9.19 13.89 -5.05
C TRP A 204 8.02 14.63 -5.71
N SER A 205 7.50 15.67 -5.06
CA SER A 205 6.38 16.45 -5.61
C SER A 205 6.78 17.42 -6.71
N GLN A 206 7.96 18.07 -6.63
CA GLN A 206 8.34 19.12 -7.55
C GLN A 206 9.28 18.67 -8.67
N VAL A 207 10.12 17.66 -8.43
CA VAL A 207 11.04 17.10 -9.43
C VAL A 207 10.39 15.93 -10.15
N ILE A 208 9.89 14.95 -9.44
CA ILE A 208 9.19 13.80 -10.05
C ILE A 208 7.77 14.19 -10.46
N GLY A 209 7.05 14.89 -9.62
CA GLY A 209 5.70 15.38 -9.92
C GLY A 209 4.57 14.51 -9.39
N VAL A 210 4.79 13.76 -8.30
CA VAL A 210 3.75 12.94 -7.69
C VAL A 210 2.64 13.77 -7.04
N ASP A 211 1.45 13.19 -6.86
CA ASP A 211 0.25 13.87 -6.36
C ASP A 211 0.01 13.66 -4.87
N GLY A 212 0.68 12.69 -4.26
CA GLY A 212 0.48 12.38 -2.86
C GLY A 212 1.44 11.35 -2.29
N PHE A 213 1.25 11.08 -1.00
CA PHE A 213 2.08 10.19 -0.23
C PHE A 213 1.23 9.36 0.75
N ARG A 214 1.50 8.06 0.81
CA ARG A 214 1.08 7.19 1.91
C ARG A 214 2.28 6.99 2.83
N PHE A 215 2.12 7.30 4.10
CA PHE A 215 3.18 7.21 5.10
C PHE A 215 3.10 5.89 5.84
N ASP A 216 4.11 5.05 5.62
CA ASP A 216 4.32 3.81 6.34
C ASP A 216 4.51 4.07 7.83
N LEU A 217 3.82 3.27 8.68
CA LEU A 217 3.87 3.35 10.14
C LEU A 217 3.85 4.81 10.65
N ALA A 218 2.92 5.62 10.19
CA ALA A 218 2.89 7.05 10.46
C ALA A 218 2.99 7.43 11.96
N PRO A 219 2.44 6.68 12.94
CA PRO A 219 2.66 6.95 14.36
C PRO A 219 4.11 6.88 14.80
N ALA A 220 4.97 6.07 14.17
CA ALA A 220 6.38 5.99 14.50
C ALA A 220 7.13 7.30 14.21
N LEU A 221 6.64 8.10 13.26
CA LEU A 221 7.18 9.42 12.92
C LEU A 221 6.85 10.49 13.98
N ASN A 222 5.87 10.20 14.87
CA ASN A 222 5.42 11.11 15.90
C ASN A 222 5.33 10.44 17.27
N ARG A 223 6.43 10.42 18.00
CA ARG A 223 6.49 9.83 19.36
C ARG A 223 6.63 10.83 20.49
N THR A 224 6.44 12.13 20.22
CA THR A 224 6.64 13.20 21.20
C THR A 224 5.36 13.72 21.85
N GLY A 225 4.23 13.05 21.65
CA GLY A 225 2.94 13.50 22.18
C GLY A 225 1.79 13.03 21.32
N ASN A 226 0.75 13.85 21.20
CA ASN A 226 -0.35 13.59 20.30
C ASN A 226 0.04 13.93 18.84
N MET A 227 -0.66 13.33 17.85
CA MET A 227 -0.33 13.49 16.43
C MET A 227 -0.38 14.94 15.93
N ILE A 228 -1.17 15.79 16.59
CA ILE A 228 -1.34 17.21 16.25
C ILE A 228 -0.03 17.99 16.52
N ASP A 229 0.69 17.60 17.54
CA ASP A 229 1.87 18.32 18.01
C ASP A 229 3.18 17.82 17.39
N SER A 230 3.11 16.94 16.40
CA SER A 230 4.29 16.47 15.69
C SER A 230 4.96 17.60 14.90
N ALA A 231 6.22 17.82 15.16
CA ALA A 231 7.02 18.81 14.43
C ALA A 231 7.01 18.52 12.90
N LEU A 232 7.10 17.25 12.51
CA LEU A 232 7.05 16.85 11.10
C LEU A 232 5.67 17.12 10.49
N PHE A 233 4.59 16.68 11.15
CA PHE A 233 3.25 16.84 10.59
C PHE A 233 2.81 18.31 10.56
N ALA A 234 3.20 19.09 11.57
CA ALA A 234 3.01 20.54 11.56
C ALA A 234 3.78 21.21 10.41
N ALA A 235 5.02 20.78 10.16
CA ALA A 235 5.82 21.31 9.04
C ALA A 235 5.19 20.93 7.68
N ILE A 236 4.70 19.71 7.50
CA ILE A 236 3.98 19.29 6.28
C ILE A 236 2.72 20.14 6.08
N ALA A 237 1.92 20.36 7.13
CA ALA A 237 0.69 21.15 7.06
C ALA A 237 0.96 22.64 6.78
N ALA A 238 2.08 23.18 7.25
CA ALA A 238 2.48 24.56 7.02
C ALA A 238 3.16 24.79 5.66
N ASP A 239 3.67 23.72 5.05
CA ASP A 239 4.40 23.81 3.79
C ASP A 239 3.47 24.15 2.61
N PRO A 240 3.74 25.20 1.81
CA PRO A 240 2.84 25.64 0.75
C PRO A 240 2.69 24.64 -0.41
N VAL A 241 3.64 23.74 -0.58
CA VAL A 241 3.59 22.66 -1.59
C VAL A 241 2.90 21.45 -0.98
N LEU A 242 3.41 20.93 0.13
CA LEU A 242 2.98 19.65 0.70
C LEU A 242 1.56 19.66 1.24
N ARG A 243 1.06 20.79 1.75
CA ARG A 243 -0.34 20.92 2.20
C ARG A 243 -1.38 20.71 1.09
N GLN A 244 -0.95 20.77 -0.18
CA GLN A 244 -1.82 20.55 -1.35
C GLN A 244 -1.78 19.10 -1.84
N MET A 245 -0.84 18.30 -1.35
CA MET A 245 -0.68 16.91 -1.72
C MET A 245 -1.75 16.03 -1.05
N LYS A 246 -2.04 14.88 -1.64
CA LYS A 246 -2.79 13.83 -0.98
C LYS A 246 -1.93 13.19 0.09
N LEU A 247 -2.40 13.22 1.34
CA LEU A 247 -1.69 12.70 2.50
C LEU A 247 -2.50 11.55 3.10
N ILE A 248 -1.93 10.36 3.09
CA ILE A 248 -2.53 9.13 3.63
C ILE A 248 -1.60 8.61 4.73
N ALA A 249 -2.17 8.29 5.88
CA ALA A 249 -1.44 7.68 6.98
C ALA A 249 -1.80 6.20 7.08
N GLU A 250 -0.80 5.35 7.28
CA GLU A 250 -0.99 4.08 7.96
C GLU A 250 -1.05 4.38 9.46
N PRO A 251 -2.24 4.25 10.11
CA PRO A 251 -2.45 4.81 11.44
C PRO A 251 -2.05 3.89 12.59
N TRP A 252 -1.07 3.03 12.39
CA TRP A 252 -0.51 2.14 13.43
C TRP A 252 1.00 1.96 13.29
N ASP A 253 1.60 1.48 14.34
CA ASP A 253 2.93 0.88 14.39
C ASP A 253 2.94 -0.27 15.40
N ILE A 254 4.08 -0.91 15.65
CA ILE A 254 4.15 -2.11 16.51
C ILE A 254 3.69 -1.88 17.96
N SER A 255 3.52 -0.65 18.41
CA SER A 255 3.18 -0.32 19.79
C SER A 255 2.10 0.74 19.96
N ARG A 256 1.58 1.31 18.87
CA ARG A 256 0.52 2.33 18.90
C ARG A 256 -0.47 2.13 17.76
N TYR A 257 -1.75 2.22 18.10
CA TYR A 257 -2.87 2.26 17.18
C TYR A 257 -3.52 3.64 17.26
N SER A 258 -3.63 4.35 16.16
CA SER A 258 -4.04 5.77 16.07
C SER A 258 -5.08 6.05 15.01
N LEU A 259 -5.86 5.05 14.61
CA LEU A 259 -6.95 5.25 13.64
C LEU A 259 -7.94 6.29 14.16
N GLY A 260 -8.22 7.32 13.36
CA GLY A 260 -9.10 8.43 13.70
C GLY A 260 -8.40 9.60 14.42
N GLU A 261 -7.12 9.50 14.78
CA GLU A 261 -6.39 10.55 15.50
C GLU A 261 -5.74 11.61 14.60
N PHE A 262 -5.52 11.31 13.31
CA PHE A 262 -4.92 12.27 12.38
C PHE A 262 -5.86 13.42 12.06
N GLN A 263 -5.31 14.61 11.90
CA GLN A 263 -6.08 15.82 11.62
C GLN A 263 -6.17 16.08 10.11
N TYR A 264 -7.09 16.96 9.69
CA TYR A 264 -7.11 17.46 8.33
C TYR A 264 -5.74 18.07 7.96
N PRO A 265 -5.20 17.79 6.76
CA PRO A 265 -5.84 17.18 5.57
C PRO A 265 -5.65 15.66 5.42
N TRP A 266 -5.13 14.96 6.43
CA TRP A 266 -4.79 13.55 6.35
C TRP A 266 -6.00 12.64 6.10
N ARG A 267 -5.78 11.58 5.35
CA ARG A 267 -6.65 10.41 5.21
C ARG A 267 -5.96 9.23 5.89
N GLU A 268 -6.72 8.19 6.22
CA GLU A 268 -6.16 7.06 6.97
C GLU A 268 -6.58 5.74 6.33
N TRP A 269 -5.64 4.83 6.18
CA TRP A 269 -5.95 3.44 5.90
C TRP A 269 -6.85 2.90 7.01
N ASN A 270 -8.03 2.37 6.66
CA ASN A 270 -9.04 1.94 7.62
C ASN A 270 -9.05 0.41 7.76
N ASP A 271 -8.23 -0.13 8.65
CA ASP A 271 -8.21 -1.56 8.95
C ASP A 271 -9.47 -2.03 9.71
N TYR A 272 -10.15 -1.13 10.43
CA TYR A 272 -11.46 -1.45 11.00
C TYR A 272 -12.49 -1.75 9.91
N TYR A 273 -12.48 -0.99 8.80
CA TYR A 273 -13.31 -1.28 7.62
C TYR A 273 -12.98 -2.65 7.05
N ARG A 274 -11.69 -2.93 6.79
CA ARG A 274 -11.19 -4.22 6.30
C ARG A 274 -11.70 -5.37 7.14
N ASP A 275 -11.51 -5.27 8.44
CA ASP A 275 -11.83 -6.31 9.40
C ASP A 275 -13.34 -6.54 9.54
N ALA A 276 -14.14 -5.47 9.53
CA ALA A 276 -15.59 -5.56 9.58
C ALA A 276 -16.17 -6.25 8.34
N VAL A 277 -15.67 -5.89 7.15
CA VAL A 277 -16.13 -6.47 5.88
C VAL A 277 -15.72 -7.95 5.79
N ARG A 278 -14.46 -8.27 6.11
CA ARG A 278 -13.99 -9.67 6.14
C ARG A 278 -14.75 -10.50 7.17
N GLN A 279 -14.96 -9.97 8.37
CA GLN A 279 -15.71 -10.67 9.43
C GLN A 279 -17.14 -10.98 8.97
N PHE A 280 -17.84 -10.03 8.37
CA PHE A 280 -19.19 -10.26 7.90
C PHE A 280 -19.27 -11.33 6.81
N TRP A 281 -18.49 -11.20 5.73
CA TRP A 281 -18.59 -12.10 4.58
C TRP A 281 -17.93 -13.46 4.80
N LEU A 282 -16.80 -13.51 5.49
CA LEU A 282 -15.96 -14.72 5.60
C LEU A 282 -16.01 -15.35 7.00
N GLY A 283 -16.42 -14.59 8.00
CA GLY A 283 -16.61 -15.11 9.38
C GLY A 283 -18.06 -15.44 9.67
N ASP A 284 -18.95 -14.48 9.61
CA ASP A 284 -20.34 -14.62 10.07
C ASP A 284 -21.17 -15.49 9.11
N ILE A 285 -21.05 -15.23 7.80
CA ILE A 285 -21.73 -16.03 6.76
C ILE A 285 -21.25 -17.47 6.78
N ALA A 286 -19.96 -17.70 6.92
CA ALA A 286 -19.36 -19.04 6.99
C ALA A 286 -19.90 -19.85 8.20
N ARG A 287 -20.24 -19.19 9.30
CA ARG A 287 -20.76 -19.81 10.51
C ARG A 287 -22.28 -19.93 10.52
N GLY A 288 -22.97 -19.24 9.60
CA GLY A 288 -24.43 -19.13 9.58
C GLY A 288 -25.02 -18.24 10.67
N TYR A 289 -24.19 -17.53 11.43
CA TYR A 289 -24.58 -16.55 12.46
C TYR A 289 -23.41 -15.59 12.75
N GLY A 290 -23.70 -14.40 13.28
CA GLY A 290 -22.68 -13.44 13.70
C GLY A 290 -23.26 -12.08 14.08
N GLU A 291 -22.44 -11.26 14.71
CA GLU A 291 -22.79 -9.92 15.18
C GLU A 291 -22.20 -8.80 14.27
N GLY A 292 -21.61 -9.17 13.13
CA GLY A 292 -20.88 -8.25 12.26
C GLY A 292 -21.70 -7.21 11.52
N VAL A 293 -23.04 -7.33 11.50
CA VAL A 293 -23.93 -6.41 10.76
C VAL A 293 -23.78 -4.96 11.22
N SER A 294 -23.67 -4.71 12.51
CA SER A 294 -23.52 -3.33 13.05
C SER A 294 -22.19 -2.71 12.63
N ALA A 295 -21.09 -3.48 12.72
CA ALA A 295 -19.77 -3.03 12.29
C ALA A 295 -19.73 -2.79 10.77
N LEU A 296 -20.32 -3.69 9.99
CA LEU A 296 -20.46 -3.52 8.54
C LEU A 296 -21.26 -2.26 8.19
N ALA A 297 -22.43 -2.07 8.81
CA ALA A 297 -23.29 -0.91 8.55
C ALA A 297 -22.56 0.42 8.85
N SER A 298 -21.82 0.48 9.94
CA SER A 298 -20.98 1.62 10.28
C SER A 298 -19.87 1.84 9.23
N SER A 299 -19.21 0.77 8.80
CA SER A 299 -18.12 0.82 7.83
C SER A 299 -18.60 1.29 6.46
N ILE A 300 -19.66 0.70 5.88
CA ILE A 300 -20.17 1.06 4.56
C ILE A 300 -20.75 2.47 4.50
N SER A 301 -21.20 3.01 5.63
CA SER A 301 -21.71 4.39 5.76
C SER A 301 -20.61 5.44 6.00
N GLY A 302 -19.32 5.07 5.88
CA GLY A 302 -18.19 5.98 5.97
C GLY A 302 -17.50 6.05 7.32
N SER A 303 -17.68 5.03 8.18
CA SER A 303 -17.00 4.91 9.48
C SER A 303 -17.13 6.19 10.34
N SER A 304 -18.34 6.74 10.41
CA SER A 304 -18.60 8.02 11.11
C SER A 304 -18.33 7.96 12.62
N ASN A 305 -18.35 6.78 13.19
CA ASN A 305 -17.93 6.53 14.59
C ASN A 305 -16.43 6.78 14.82
N ILE A 306 -15.62 6.74 13.76
CA ILE A 306 -14.18 6.99 13.78
C ILE A 306 -13.87 8.40 13.25
N PHE A 307 -14.46 8.78 12.11
CA PHE A 307 -14.12 9.99 11.35
C PHE A 307 -15.17 11.10 11.45
N TYR A 308 -15.95 11.14 12.51
CA TYR A 308 -17.15 11.98 12.68
C TYR A 308 -17.03 13.43 12.18
N PHE A 309 -15.94 14.14 12.54
CA PHE A 309 -15.75 15.54 12.15
C PHE A 309 -15.09 15.74 10.80
N ARG A 310 -14.50 14.70 10.22
CA ARG A 310 -13.68 14.78 8.99
C ARG A 310 -14.40 14.27 7.76
N GLY A 311 -15.53 13.61 7.94
CA GLY A 311 -16.35 13.03 6.88
C GLY A 311 -15.81 11.73 6.28
N PRO A 312 -16.61 11.06 5.43
CA PRO A 312 -16.32 9.71 4.95
C PRO A 312 -15.05 9.60 4.10
N THR A 313 -14.66 10.65 3.39
CA THR A 313 -13.42 10.66 2.59
C THR A 313 -12.15 10.67 3.43
N SER A 314 -12.24 10.75 4.76
CA SER A 314 -11.10 10.54 5.67
C SER A 314 -10.69 9.07 5.75
N SER A 315 -11.61 8.16 5.41
CA SER A 315 -11.38 6.73 5.35
C SER A 315 -10.90 6.31 3.97
N VAL A 316 -9.69 5.77 3.90
CA VAL A 316 -9.25 4.96 2.76
C VAL A 316 -9.65 3.53 3.08
N ASN A 317 -10.69 3.07 2.39
CA ASN A 317 -11.27 1.75 2.58
C ASN A 317 -10.50 0.72 1.76
N PHE A 318 -10.15 -0.41 2.35
CA PHE A 318 -9.54 -1.53 1.64
C PHE A 318 -10.02 -2.86 2.22
N ILE A 319 -9.95 -3.92 1.44
CA ILE A 319 -10.20 -5.30 1.87
C ILE A 319 -8.88 -6.05 1.96
N THR A 320 -7.98 -5.76 1.06
CA THR A 320 -6.64 -6.32 0.91
C THR A 320 -5.64 -5.19 0.75
N ALA A 321 -4.39 -5.45 1.06
CA ALA A 321 -3.24 -4.61 0.80
C ALA A 321 -2.06 -5.50 0.41
N HIS A 322 -0.91 -4.92 0.11
CA HIS A 322 0.32 -5.67 -0.20
C HIS A 322 0.68 -6.66 0.91
N ASP A 323 0.42 -6.30 2.17
CA ASP A 323 0.57 -7.14 3.35
C ASP A 323 -0.73 -7.88 3.68
N GLY A 324 -0.71 -9.19 3.66
CA GLY A 324 -1.88 -10.03 3.88
C GLY A 324 -2.23 -10.91 2.69
N PHE A 325 -3.35 -11.59 2.79
CA PHE A 325 -3.90 -12.38 1.68
C PHE A 325 -4.44 -11.48 0.58
N THR A 326 -4.27 -11.89 -0.67
CA THR A 326 -5.03 -11.35 -1.80
C THR A 326 -6.52 -11.67 -1.64
N MET A 327 -7.39 -11.01 -2.38
CA MET A 327 -8.84 -11.29 -2.32
C MET A 327 -9.15 -12.72 -2.70
N ASN A 328 -8.41 -13.30 -3.63
CA ASN A 328 -8.53 -14.70 -3.98
C ASN A 328 -8.07 -15.63 -2.84
N ASP A 329 -6.94 -15.30 -2.19
CA ASP A 329 -6.43 -16.13 -1.09
C ASP A 329 -7.35 -16.06 0.15
N LEU A 330 -8.05 -14.96 0.38
CA LEU A 330 -9.06 -14.84 1.44
C LEU A 330 -10.18 -15.88 1.36
N VAL A 331 -10.51 -16.36 0.17
CA VAL A 331 -11.56 -17.35 -0.05
C VAL A 331 -11.02 -18.75 -0.36
N ASN A 332 -9.69 -18.89 -0.47
CA ASN A 332 -9.03 -20.17 -0.77
C ASN A 332 -8.23 -20.73 0.41
N TYR A 333 -7.73 -19.87 1.31
CA TYR A 333 -6.84 -20.32 2.39
C TYR A 333 -7.37 -19.88 3.75
N HIS A 334 -7.31 -20.79 4.71
CA HIS A 334 -7.58 -20.48 6.11
C HIS A 334 -6.29 -20.20 6.87
N GLN A 335 -5.22 -20.86 6.50
CA GLN A 335 -3.91 -20.76 7.13
C GLN A 335 -2.90 -20.09 6.20
N LYS A 336 -2.04 -19.23 6.77
CA LYS A 336 -0.94 -18.64 6.04
C LYS A 336 0.12 -19.66 5.67
N ASN A 337 0.78 -19.45 4.54
CA ASN A 337 1.88 -20.26 4.04
C ASN A 337 3.06 -19.36 3.63
N ASN A 338 3.88 -18.96 4.60
CA ASN A 338 5.06 -18.08 4.41
C ASN A 338 6.38 -18.87 4.53
N LEU A 339 6.36 -20.19 4.47
CA LEU A 339 7.56 -21.02 4.66
C LEU A 339 8.72 -20.63 3.74
N ALA A 340 8.40 -20.15 2.56
CA ALA A 340 9.40 -19.69 1.60
C ALA A 340 10.24 -18.48 2.06
N ASN A 341 9.73 -17.66 2.96
CA ASN A 341 10.52 -16.54 3.52
C ASN A 341 11.65 -17.05 4.44
N GLY A 342 11.64 -18.34 4.83
CA GLY A 342 12.66 -18.94 5.68
C GLY A 342 12.59 -18.49 7.13
N GLU A 343 11.37 -18.17 7.62
CA GLU A 343 11.09 -17.71 8.98
C GLU A 343 10.17 -18.69 9.74
N ASP A 344 10.13 -19.94 9.31
CA ASP A 344 9.33 -21.01 9.90
C ASP A 344 7.83 -20.67 10.01
N ASN A 345 7.31 -19.91 9.03
CA ASN A 345 5.92 -19.45 8.99
C ASN A 345 5.51 -18.56 10.19
N ARG A 346 6.49 -17.94 10.88
CA ARG A 346 6.22 -17.04 12.03
C ARG A 346 5.84 -15.63 11.61
N ASP A 347 6.33 -15.20 10.44
CA ASP A 347 6.09 -13.92 9.81
C ASP A 347 4.66 -13.77 9.27
N GLY A 348 4.23 -12.53 9.05
CA GLY A 348 2.88 -12.22 8.59
C GLY A 348 1.79 -12.37 9.66
N ASN A 349 0.59 -11.93 9.32
CA ASN A 349 -0.56 -11.92 10.25
C ASN A 349 -1.08 -13.34 10.53
N ASN A 350 -1.40 -13.64 11.80
CA ASN A 350 -2.03 -14.90 12.19
C ASN A 350 -3.58 -14.86 12.11
N THR A 351 -4.19 -13.69 11.99
CA THR A 351 -5.64 -13.50 11.99
C THR A 351 -6.07 -12.89 10.65
N ASN A 352 -6.18 -13.74 9.62
CA ASN A 352 -6.52 -13.29 8.28
C ASN A 352 -8.00 -12.96 8.08
N ARG A 353 -8.89 -13.45 8.95
CA ARG A 353 -10.36 -13.37 8.78
C ARG A 353 -10.78 -13.92 7.42
N SER A 354 -10.19 -15.04 7.02
CA SER A 354 -10.41 -15.72 5.73
C SER A 354 -11.30 -16.96 5.92
N TRP A 355 -11.86 -17.45 4.82
CA TRP A 355 -12.66 -18.69 4.80
C TRP A 355 -12.41 -19.45 3.50
N ASN A 356 -11.81 -20.63 3.59
CA ASN A 356 -11.46 -21.50 2.46
C ASN A 356 -12.67 -22.26 1.84
N VAL A 357 -13.88 -22.01 2.31
CA VAL A 357 -15.12 -22.71 1.87
C VAL A 357 -15.02 -24.23 2.04
N GLY A 358 -14.29 -24.67 3.08
CA GLY A 358 -14.15 -26.09 3.45
C GLY A 358 -13.02 -26.84 2.74
N VAL A 359 -12.30 -26.22 1.80
CA VAL A 359 -11.15 -26.82 1.12
C VAL A 359 -9.97 -25.85 1.12
N GLU A 360 -8.85 -26.27 1.68
CA GLU A 360 -7.64 -25.45 1.71
C GLU A 360 -6.95 -25.46 0.35
N GLY A 361 -6.72 -24.26 -0.22
CA GLY A 361 -6.06 -24.09 -1.50
C GLY A 361 -6.95 -24.39 -2.73
N PRO A 362 -6.33 -24.66 -3.88
CA PRO A 362 -7.05 -24.91 -5.14
C PRO A 362 -7.99 -26.12 -5.07
N THR A 363 -9.08 -26.07 -5.83
CA THR A 363 -10.05 -27.16 -5.98
C THR A 363 -10.70 -27.10 -7.36
N ASP A 364 -11.18 -28.27 -7.82
CA ASP A 364 -11.96 -28.39 -9.05
C ASP A 364 -13.47 -28.58 -8.76
N ASP A 365 -13.90 -28.54 -7.50
CA ASP A 365 -15.32 -28.63 -7.15
C ASP A 365 -16.08 -27.37 -7.62
N PRO A 366 -16.99 -27.50 -8.59
CA PRO A 366 -17.68 -26.36 -9.18
C PRO A 366 -18.57 -25.60 -8.19
N LYS A 367 -19.06 -26.28 -7.14
CA LYS A 367 -19.88 -25.63 -6.11
C LYS A 367 -19.02 -24.73 -5.21
N ILE A 368 -17.84 -25.22 -4.83
CA ILE A 368 -16.89 -24.44 -4.03
C ILE A 368 -16.39 -23.25 -4.85
N LEU A 369 -16.01 -23.47 -6.10
CA LEU A 369 -15.57 -22.39 -7.00
C LEU A 369 -16.63 -21.30 -7.17
N GLN A 370 -17.90 -21.68 -7.35
CA GLN A 370 -19.00 -20.73 -7.45
C GLN A 370 -19.19 -19.90 -6.17
N ILE A 371 -19.08 -20.53 -4.99
CA ILE A 371 -19.18 -19.83 -3.70
C ILE A 371 -18.01 -18.84 -3.55
N ARG A 372 -16.78 -19.28 -3.84
CA ARG A 372 -15.57 -18.45 -3.77
C ARG A 372 -15.70 -17.22 -4.68
N GLN A 373 -16.12 -17.40 -5.92
CA GLN A 373 -16.33 -16.31 -6.87
C GLN A 373 -17.43 -15.33 -6.39
N SER A 374 -18.54 -15.86 -5.86
CA SER A 374 -19.61 -15.04 -5.31
C SER A 374 -19.14 -14.21 -4.11
N LEU A 375 -18.30 -14.77 -3.24
CA LEU A 375 -17.72 -14.05 -2.10
C LEU A 375 -16.76 -12.96 -2.56
N GLN A 376 -15.89 -13.22 -3.55
CA GLN A 376 -15.02 -12.18 -4.11
C GLN A 376 -15.83 -11.01 -4.70
N LYS A 377 -16.87 -11.29 -5.48
CA LYS A 377 -17.78 -10.26 -6.00
C LYS A 377 -18.50 -9.49 -4.89
N SER A 378 -18.89 -10.15 -3.81
CA SER A 378 -19.53 -9.51 -2.66
C SER A 378 -18.58 -8.58 -1.91
N LEU A 379 -17.33 -8.99 -1.71
CA LEU A 379 -16.27 -8.19 -1.12
C LEU A 379 -16.00 -6.94 -1.97
N MET A 380 -15.82 -7.11 -3.28
CA MET A 380 -15.62 -6.01 -4.24
C MET A 380 -16.81 -5.03 -4.25
N ALA A 381 -18.03 -5.54 -4.31
CA ALA A 381 -19.22 -4.71 -4.30
C ALA A 381 -19.32 -3.89 -3.00
N THR A 382 -19.02 -4.53 -1.86
CA THR A 382 -19.01 -3.84 -0.58
C THR A 382 -17.99 -2.70 -0.57
N LEU A 383 -16.75 -2.95 -1.05
CA LEU A 383 -15.71 -1.93 -1.12
C LEU A 383 -16.11 -0.77 -2.03
N LEU A 384 -16.48 -1.08 -3.26
CA LEU A 384 -16.68 -0.07 -4.29
C LEU A 384 -17.98 0.74 -4.11
N LEU A 385 -18.98 0.18 -3.44
CA LEU A 385 -20.24 0.85 -3.17
C LEU A 385 -20.32 1.50 -1.78
N SER A 386 -19.30 1.37 -0.95
CA SER A 386 -19.23 2.04 0.36
C SER A 386 -18.86 3.51 0.23
N SER A 387 -19.30 4.31 1.22
CA SER A 387 -18.80 5.67 1.42
C SER A 387 -17.33 5.63 1.88
N GLY A 388 -16.52 6.56 1.39
CA GLY A 388 -15.08 6.60 1.63
C GLY A 388 -14.30 6.49 0.33
N VAL A 389 -12.97 6.44 0.42
CA VAL A 389 -12.07 6.32 -0.72
C VAL A 389 -11.68 4.85 -0.87
N PRO A 390 -12.09 4.14 -1.94
CA PRO A 390 -11.71 2.75 -2.11
C PRO A 390 -10.26 2.64 -2.59
N MET A 391 -9.54 1.69 -2.00
CA MET A 391 -8.23 1.22 -2.45
C MET A 391 -8.32 -0.28 -2.79
N ILE A 392 -7.77 -0.64 -3.94
CA ILE A 392 -7.78 -1.99 -4.50
C ILE A 392 -6.33 -2.44 -4.63
N THR A 393 -6.03 -3.65 -4.22
CA THR A 393 -4.70 -4.24 -4.41
C THR A 393 -4.58 -4.82 -5.82
N MET A 394 -3.48 -4.53 -6.48
CA MET A 394 -3.15 -5.03 -7.82
C MET A 394 -3.45 -6.52 -7.98
N GLY A 395 -4.28 -6.84 -8.98
CA GLY A 395 -4.62 -8.20 -9.38
C GLY A 395 -5.82 -8.79 -8.64
N ASP A 396 -6.41 -8.14 -7.66
CA ASP A 396 -7.64 -8.61 -7.02
C ASP A 396 -8.80 -8.67 -8.04
N GLU A 397 -8.82 -7.75 -9.00
CA GLU A 397 -9.81 -7.70 -10.07
C GLU A 397 -9.73 -8.86 -11.07
N VAL A 398 -8.59 -9.56 -11.09
CA VAL A 398 -8.37 -10.75 -11.95
C VAL A 398 -8.07 -12.01 -11.15
N GLY A 399 -8.38 -12.02 -9.84
CA GLY A 399 -8.24 -13.20 -9.00
C GLY A 399 -6.80 -13.65 -8.76
N ARG A 400 -5.85 -12.71 -8.66
CA ARG A 400 -4.44 -12.99 -8.33
C ARG A 400 -4.33 -13.77 -7.03
N THR A 401 -3.45 -14.75 -6.98
CA THR A 401 -3.15 -15.54 -5.77
C THR A 401 -1.67 -15.43 -5.40
N GLN A 402 -1.39 -15.40 -4.12
CA GLN A 402 -0.04 -15.56 -3.54
C GLN A 402 0.13 -16.97 -2.96
N PHE A 403 -0.75 -17.93 -3.36
CA PHE A 403 -0.72 -19.33 -2.95
C PHE A 403 -0.74 -19.50 -1.43
N GLY A 404 -1.53 -18.67 -0.75
CA GLY A 404 -1.65 -18.68 0.70
C GLY A 404 -0.53 -17.97 1.44
N SER A 405 0.40 -17.32 0.74
CA SER A 405 1.31 -16.38 1.41
C SER A 405 0.57 -15.09 1.76
N ASN A 406 0.67 -14.67 3.01
CA ASN A 406 0.17 -13.39 3.45
C ASN A 406 1.29 -12.38 3.80
N ASN A 407 2.52 -12.69 3.38
CA ASN A 407 3.69 -11.85 3.61
C ASN A 407 4.69 -12.00 2.46
N ALA A 408 4.30 -11.57 1.26
CA ALA A 408 5.05 -11.78 0.02
C ALA A 408 6.17 -10.73 -0.17
N PHE A 409 6.87 -10.33 0.92
CA PHE A 409 7.85 -9.25 0.89
C PHE A 409 9.19 -9.63 0.26
N THR A 410 9.44 -10.93 0.02
CA THR A 410 10.69 -11.41 -0.56
C THR A 410 10.48 -12.22 -1.82
N LEU A 411 11.45 -12.13 -2.73
CA LEU A 411 11.54 -12.91 -3.95
C LEU A 411 12.88 -13.64 -4.03
N PRO A 412 13.01 -14.82 -4.72
CA PRO A 412 14.30 -15.38 -5.05
C PRO A 412 15.19 -14.38 -5.81
N ILE A 413 16.50 -14.41 -5.57
CA ILE A 413 17.46 -13.59 -6.33
C ILE A 413 17.41 -13.98 -7.80
N ASP A 414 17.38 -15.28 -8.10
CA ASP A 414 17.24 -15.82 -9.45
C ASP A 414 15.75 -16.12 -9.71
N LEU A 415 15.12 -15.28 -10.49
CA LEU A 415 13.71 -15.39 -10.86
C LEU A 415 13.41 -16.58 -11.76
N ASN A 416 14.43 -17.18 -12.38
CA ASN A 416 14.30 -18.35 -13.25
C ASN A 416 14.46 -19.68 -12.48
N LYS A 417 14.86 -19.64 -11.20
CA LYS A 417 14.89 -20.83 -10.36
C LYS A 417 13.51 -21.15 -9.80
N GLU A 418 12.97 -22.23 -10.28
CA GLU A 418 11.71 -22.79 -9.82
C GLU A 418 11.78 -23.29 -8.39
N ASN A 419 10.66 -23.24 -7.74
CA ASN A 419 10.22 -23.86 -6.49
C ASN A 419 10.20 -22.99 -5.23
N TRP A 420 9.06 -22.37 -5.08
CA TRP A 420 8.55 -21.98 -3.80
C TRP A 420 7.52 -23.05 -3.35
N ASN A 421 7.87 -23.88 -2.37
CA ASN A 421 6.99 -24.97 -1.85
C ASN A 421 6.45 -25.94 -2.91
N GLY A 422 7.21 -26.24 -3.97
CA GLY A 422 6.76 -27.14 -5.02
C GLY A 422 5.77 -26.53 -6.03
N VAL A 423 5.38 -25.28 -5.83
CA VAL A 423 4.66 -24.48 -6.81
C VAL A 423 5.69 -23.54 -7.43
N SER A 424 5.73 -23.45 -8.75
CA SER A 424 6.55 -22.42 -9.40
C SER A 424 6.19 -21.07 -8.78
N ALA A 425 7.11 -20.48 -8.02
CA ALA A 425 6.91 -19.21 -7.30
C ALA A 425 6.51 -18.08 -8.23
N TRP A 426 6.63 -18.34 -9.52
CA TRP A 426 6.55 -17.39 -10.58
C TRP A 426 5.38 -17.62 -11.53
N ASN A 427 4.51 -18.60 -11.26
CA ASN A 427 3.25 -18.70 -11.99
C ASN A 427 2.31 -17.52 -11.68
N GLY A 428 2.87 -16.32 -11.57
CA GLY A 428 2.15 -15.07 -11.55
C GLY A 428 1.78 -14.52 -10.17
N GLY A 429 2.11 -15.19 -9.06
CA GLY A 429 1.62 -14.77 -7.73
C GLY A 429 2.07 -13.39 -7.25
N TRP A 430 3.17 -12.86 -7.77
CA TRP A 430 3.67 -11.52 -7.45
C TRP A 430 3.46 -10.51 -8.58
N THR A 431 2.94 -10.95 -9.75
CA THR A 431 2.68 -10.11 -10.90
C THR A 431 1.19 -10.03 -11.19
N LEU A 432 0.78 -9.02 -11.94
CA LEU A 432 -0.53 -8.95 -12.54
C LEU A 432 -0.65 -10.01 -13.63
N ASP A 433 -1.80 -10.71 -13.67
CA ASP A 433 -2.18 -11.59 -14.78
C ASP A 433 -2.78 -10.75 -15.91
N TRP A 434 -2.06 -10.66 -17.01
CA TRP A 434 -2.47 -9.89 -18.18
C TRP A 434 -3.35 -10.69 -19.16
N GLU A 435 -3.43 -12.00 -18.99
CA GLU A 435 -4.21 -12.91 -19.81
C GLU A 435 -5.14 -13.79 -18.94
N PRO A 436 -6.07 -13.15 -18.19
CA PRO A 436 -6.93 -13.87 -17.25
C PRO A 436 -7.82 -14.89 -17.96
N ASN A 437 -8.02 -16.05 -17.32
CA ASN A 437 -8.97 -17.04 -17.79
C ASN A 437 -10.43 -16.53 -17.74
N GLU A 438 -11.38 -17.29 -18.31
CA GLU A 438 -12.79 -16.88 -18.42
C GLU A 438 -13.42 -16.50 -17.07
N ALA A 439 -13.14 -17.27 -15.99
CA ALA A 439 -13.67 -16.98 -14.65
C ALA A 439 -13.11 -15.69 -14.07
N ASN A 440 -11.82 -15.43 -14.27
CA ASN A 440 -11.16 -14.21 -13.84
C ASN A 440 -11.57 -13.00 -14.72
N GLN A 441 -11.85 -13.23 -15.99
CA GLN A 441 -12.41 -12.19 -16.88
C GLN A 441 -13.83 -11.78 -16.43
N ASP A 442 -14.67 -12.72 -15.97
CA ASP A 442 -15.99 -12.43 -15.43
C ASP A 442 -15.89 -11.63 -14.11
N LEU A 443 -14.89 -11.93 -13.27
CA LEU A 443 -14.59 -11.16 -12.07
C LEU A 443 -14.18 -9.72 -12.44
N GLN A 444 -13.28 -9.55 -13.43
CA GLN A 444 -12.84 -8.24 -13.90
C GLN A 444 -14.01 -7.43 -14.49
N ASN A 445 -14.90 -8.06 -15.24
CA ASN A 445 -16.09 -7.39 -15.78
C ASN A 445 -17.02 -6.89 -14.68
N ALA A 446 -17.25 -7.69 -13.65
CA ALA A 446 -18.02 -7.28 -12.47
C ALA A 446 -17.36 -6.09 -11.74
N PHE A 447 -16.06 -6.12 -11.59
CA PHE A 447 -15.28 -5.05 -10.99
C PHE A 447 -15.43 -3.72 -11.78
N MET A 448 -15.23 -3.76 -13.08
CA MET A 448 -15.38 -2.58 -13.97
C MET A 448 -16.78 -1.97 -13.86
N GLU A 449 -17.81 -2.80 -13.85
CA GLU A 449 -19.19 -2.33 -13.73
C GLU A 449 -19.46 -1.68 -12.37
N LEU A 450 -18.92 -2.23 -11.28
CA LEU A 450 -19.03 -1.64 -9.94
C LEU A 450 -18.34 -0.28 -9.88
N ILE A 451 -17.17 -0.11 -10.48
CA ILE A 451 -16.49 1.21 -10.55
C ILE A 451 -17.33 2.18 -11.39
N ARG A 452 -17.89 1.75 -12.52
CA ARG A 452 -18.76 2.57 -13.34
C ARG A 452 -19.99 3.05 -12.56
N ILE A 453 -20.63 2.16 -11.80
CA ILE A 453 -21.75 2.51 -10.91
C ILE A 453 -21.31 3.54 -9.86
N ARG A 454 -20.16 3.32 -9.22
CA ARG A 454 -19.61 4.26 -8.26
C ARG A 454 -19.42 5.65 -8.87
N GLN A 455 -18.74 5.73 -10.00
CA GLN A 455 -18.40 7.01 -10.64
C GLN A 455 -19.65 7.75 -11.17
N THR A 456 -20.67 7.03 -11.64
CA THR A 456 -21.88 7.65 -12.18
C THR A 456 -22.92 8.01 -11.13
N THR A 457 -22.98 7.26 -10.03
CA THR A 457 -24.08 7.36 -9.05
C THR A 457 -23.60 7.94 -7.72
N LEU A 458 -22.49 7.46 -7.18
CA LEU A 458 -22.03 7.83 -5.83
C LEU A 458 -21.24 9.14 -5.82
N SER A 459 -20.39 9.36 -6.81
CA SER A 459 -19.59 10.59 -6.89
C SER A 459 -20.45 11.84 -7.15
N ARG A 460 -21.58 11.68 -7.80
CA ARG A 460 -22.51 12.79 -8.14
C ARG A 460 -23.51 13.11 -7.03
N SER A 461 -23.69 12.27 -6.02
CA SER A 461 -24.70 12.48 -5.00
C SER A 461 -24.12 13.11 -3.74
N GLN A 462 -24.24 14.42 -3.59
CA GLN A 462 -24.31 15.08 -2.27
C GLN A 462 -25.36 14.43 -1.36
N TYR A 463 -26.22 13.59 -1.90
CA TYR A 463 -27.29 12.84 -1.23
C TYR A 463 -26.77 11.82 -0.22
N LEU A 464 -25.62 11.18 -0.41
CA LEU A 464 -25.12 10.18 0.56
C LEU A 464 -24.71 10.81 1.89
N ALA A 465 -24.12 11.98 1.88
CA ALA A 465 -23.82 12.70 3.13
C ALA A 465 -25.09 13.09 3.89
N THR A 466 -26.19 13.39 3.18
CA THR A 466 -27.48 13.73 3.76
C THR A 466 -28.22 12.46 4.21
N THR A 467 -28.16 11.38 3.47
CA THR A 467 -28.78 10.09 3.80
C THR A 467 -28.08 9.41 4.98
N CYS A 468 -26.76 9.48 5.08
CA CYS A 468 -26.01 9.01 6.26
C CYS A 468 -26.34 9.81 7.52
N ARG A 469 -26.56 11.12 7.43
CA ARG A 469 -27.07 11.93 8.56
C ARG A 469 -28.47 11.50 8.97
N PHE A 470 -29.33 11.15 8.01
CA PHE A 470 -30.69 10.70 8.28
C PHE A 470 -30.73 9.32 8.96
N LEU A 471 -29.92 8.37 8.49
CA LEU A 471 -29.81 7.03 9.09
C LEU A 471 -29.16 7.07 10.48
N SER A 472 -28.12 7.87 10.70
CA SER A 472 -27.51 8.02 12.02
C SER A 472 -28.45 8.70 13.03
N SER A 473 -29.21 9.68 12.60
CA SER A 473 -30.24 10.34 13.47
C SER A 473 -31.45 9.44 13.77
N SER A 474 -31.80 8.55 12.84
CA SER A 474 -32.89 7.58 13.05
C SER A 474 -32.46 6.43 13.95
N LEU A 475 -31.22 5.93 13.82
CA LEU A 475 -30.66 4.89 14.70
C LEU A 475 -30.46 5.41 16.15
N SER A 476 -30.02 6.66 16.31
CA SER A 476 -29.91 7.28 17.65
C SER A 476 -31.27 7.54 18.32
N ARG A 477 -32.36 7.60 17.57
CA ARG A 477 -33.74 7.67 18.12
C ARG A 477 -34.26 6.30 18.54
N ILE A 478 -33.88 5.22 17.82
CA ILE A 478 -34.31 3.87 18.18
C ILE A 478 -33.65 3.39 19.48
N SER A 479 -32.37 3.77 19.73
CA SER A 479 -31.69 3.44 21.00
C SER A 479 -32.19 4.19 22.23
N ARG A 480 -33.14 5.14 22.11
CA ARG A 480 -33.80 5.83 23.24
C ARG A 480 -35.16 5.25 23.60
N PHE A 481 -35.59 4.18 22.92
CA PHE A 481 -36.88 3.50 23.19
C PHE A 481 -36.69 2.02 23.61
N GLN A 482 -35.50 1.66 24.10
CA GLN A 482 -35.26 0.38 24.82
C GLN A 482 -34.93 0.65 26.27
#